data_33dfec65f4ba36ece9d7a870fd3a3a3f
#
_entry.id   33dfec65f4ba36ece9d7a870fd3a3a3f
#
_cell.length_a   1.000
_cell.length_b   1.000
_cell.length_c   1.000
_cell.angle_alpha   90.00
_cell.angle_beta   90.00
_cell.angle_gamma   90.00
#
_symmetry.space_group_name_H-M   'P 1'
#
loop_
_entity.id
_entity.type
_entity.pdbx_description
1 polymer ?
#
loop_
_entity_poly.entity_id
_entity_poly.type
_entity_poly.pdbx_seq_one_letter_code
_entity_poly.pdbx_strand_id
1 'polypeptide(L)'
;MAWTLPLPLVLLALRLMDRRRRFTSAEALRAAVAADRRHTRVDPPAALARRCRVAERRIGAQRCLTLTPPTVRHPAQLTYVHGGGHVAQISPYHWRLLGQLAETVGCTVHVPLYPLAPEHAHPAAFAMLDALYAEQVAQHGAEHCVWMGDSSGGGLALVIAQRAVARGLPAVRDLILISPWLDLALSDPELPHLAPDDPWLDLPGM
;
A
#
# COMPACT_ATOMS: atom_id res chain seq x y z
N MET A 1 23.05 0.71 12.94
CA MET A 1 23.59 0.32 11.61
C MET A 1 22.54 -0.52 10.91
N ALA A 2 21.96 -0.02 9.81
CA ALA A 2 21.10 -0.82 8.96
C ALA A 2 22.00 -1.72 8.11
N TRP A 3 21.89 -3.03 8.29
CA TRP A 3 22.57 -4.01 7.44
C TRP A 3 21.87 -4.01 6.09
N THR A 4 22.43 -3.32 5.13
CA THR A 4 22.00 -3.43 3.74
C THR A 4 22.68 -4.65 3.14
N LEU A 5 21.92 -5.70 2.85
CA LEU A 5 22.44 -6.84 2.11
C LEU A 5 22.85 -6.35 0.71
N PRO A 6 24.02 -6.78 0.18
CA PRO A 6 24.39 -6.51 -1.21
C PRO A 6 23.31 -6.97 -2.17
N LEU A 7 23.00 -6.16 -3.18
CA LEU A 7 21.96 -6.45 -4.17
C LEU A 7 22.01 -7.88 -4.75
N PRO A 8 23.19 -8.45 -5.11
CA PRO A 8 23.24 -9.82 -5.61
C PRO A 8 22.72 -10.86 -4.62
N LEU A 9 22.94 -10.66 -3.31
CA LEU A 9 22.43 -11.57 -2.27
C LEU A 9 20.92 -11.43 -2.11
N VAL A 10 20.39 -10.22 -2.25
CA VAL A 10 18.93 -9.98 -2.22
C VAL A 10 18.27 -10.69 -3.43
N LEU A 11 18.82 -10.51 -4.64
CA LEU A 11 18.32 -11.17 -5.84
C LEU A 11 18.38 -12.70 -5.75
N LEU A 12 19.48 -13.23 -5.21
CA LEU A 12 19.59 -14.67 -4.98
C LEU A 12 18.53 -15.16 -3.99
N ALA A 13 18.34 -14.46 -2.88
CA ALA A 13 17.32 -14.82 -1.89
C ALA A 13 15.90 -14.78 -2.50
N LEU A 14 15.59 -13.76 -3.31
CA LEU A 14 14.29 -13.67 -4.00
C LEU A 14 14.08 -14.82 -4.99
N ARG A 15 15.11 -15.20 -5.74
CA ARG A 15 15.06 -16.37 -6.64
C ARG A 15 14.86 -17.68 -5.88
N LEU A 16 15.55 -17.85 -4.74
CA LEU A 16 15.39 -19.03 -3.88
C LEU A 16 14.00 -19.10 -3.21
N MET A 17 13.36 -17.97 -2.97
CA MET A 17 11.99 -17.91 -2.42
C MET A 17 10.93 -18.34 -3.45
N ASP A 18 11.29 -18.45 -4.71
CA ASP A 18 10.43 -18.87 -5.83
C ASP A 18 9.06 -18.15 -5.87
N ARG A 19 9.06 -16.86 -5.54
CA ARG A 19 7.84 -16.04 -5.49
C ARG A 19 7.20 -15.90 -6.86
N ARG A 20 7.99 -15.91 -7.91
CA ARG A 20 7.56 -15.82 -9.31
C ARG A 20 6.56 -16.93 -9.68
N ARG A 21 6.68 -18.12 -9.08
CA ARG A 21 5.77 -19.24 -9.30
C ARG A 21 4.30 -18.90 -9.08
N ARG A 22 4.01 -17.92 -8.20
CA ARG A 22 2.65 -17.45 -7.96
C ARG A 22 2.04 -16.71 -9.15
N PHE A 23 2.87 -16.16 -10.02
CA PHE A 23 2.47 -15.33 -11.15
C PHE A 23 2.55 -16.06 -12.49
N THR A 24 2.78 -17.37 -12.51
CA THR A 24 2.87 -18.15 -13.74
C THR A 24 1.53 -18.30 -14.46
N SER A 25 0.41 -18.07 -13.78
CA SER A 25 -0.93 -18.01 -14.37
C SER A 25 -1.91 -17.31 -13.42
N ALA A 26 -3.04 -16.84 -13.96
CA ALA A 26 -4.12 -16.29 -13.15
C ALA A 26 -4.69 -17.32 -12.14
N GLU A 27 -4.68 -18.61 -12.46
CA GLU A 27 -5.11 -19.68 -11.57
C GLU A 27 -4.11 -19.87 -10.42
N ALA A 28 -2.81 -19.91 -10.71
CA ALA A 28 -1.77 -19.99 -9.69
C ALA A 28 -1.84 -18.80 -8.72
N LEU A 29 -2.06 -17.59 -9.23
CA LEU A 29 -2.23 -16.41 -8.40
C LEU A 29 -3.47 -16.51 -7.51
N ARG A 30 -4.64 -16.91 -8.05
CA ARG A 30 -5.86 -17.09 -7.26
C ARG A 30 -5.67 -18.10 -6.14
N ALA A 31 -5.01 -19.23 -6.43
CA ALA A 31 -4.73 -20.25 -5.43
C ALA A 31 -3.79 -19.73 -4.32
N ALA A 32 -2.74 -18.99 -4.70
CA ALA A 32 -1.82 -18.38 -3.76
C ALA A 32 -2.50 -17.32 -2.88
N VAL A 33 -3.34 -16.46 -3.46
CA VAL A 33 -4.12 -15.44 -2.73
C VAL A 33 -5.07 -16.12 -1.73
N ALA A 34 -5.80 -17.16 -2.14
CA ALA A 34 -6.70 -17.90 -1.26
C ALA A 34 -5.96 -18.57 -0.10
N ALA A 35 -4.74 -19.07 -0.34
CA ALA A 35 -3.89 -19.63 0.71
C ALA A 35 -3.40 -18.56 1.69
N ASP A 36 -2.90 -17.44 1.17
CA ASP A 36 -2.38 -16.33 1.98
C ASP A 36 -3.48 -15.73 2.86
N ARG A 37 -4.70 -15.54 2.33
CA ARG A 37 -5.84 -14.98 3.08
C ARG A 37 -6.18 -15.75 4.37
N ARG A 38 -5.97 -17.06 4.39
CA ARG A 38 -6.21 -17.89 5.58
C ARG A 38 -5.20 -17.64 6.71
N HIS A 39 -4.04 -17.11 6.40
CA HIS A 39 -2.91 -16.98 7.34
C HIS A 39 -2.46 -15.53 7.56
N THR A 40 -2.91 -14.58 6.73
CA THR A 40 -2.47 -13.18 6.84
C THR A 40 -3.12 -12.51 8.04
N ARG A 41 -2.28 -12.03 8.95
CA ARG A 41 -2.70 -11.14 10.03
C ARG A 41 -2.66 -9.70 9.51
N VAL A 42 -3.83 -9.08 9.51
CA VAL A 42 -4.01 -7.70 9.02
C VAL A 42 -3.71 -6.67 10.11
N ASP A 43 -3.82 -7.07 11.37
CA ASP A 43 -3.63 -6.18 12.51
C ASP A 43 -2.15 -5.79 12.71
N PRO A 44 -1.90 -4.58 13.23
CA PRO A 44 -0.56 -4.14 13.56
C PRO A 44 0.09 -5.07 14.58
N PRO A 45 1.40 -5.38 14.42
CA PRO A 45 2.12 -6.17 15.41
C PRO A 45 2.08 -5.52 16.81
N ALA A 46 2.01 -6.32 17.86
CA ALA A 46 2.01 -5.83 19.25
C ALA A 46 3.22 -4.92 19.59
N ALA A 47 4.34 -5.14 18.92
CA ALA A 47 5.51 -4.27 19.05
C ALA A 47 5.23 -2.83 18.57
N LEU A 48 4.45 -2.67 17.51
CA LEU A 48 4.04 -1.35 17.01
C LEU A 48 3.05 -0.68 17.97
N ALA A 49 2.08 -1.44 18.49
CA ALA A 49 1.10 -0.94 19.45
C ALA A 49 1.72 -0.47 20.79
N ARG A 50 2.95 -0.93 21.12
CA ARG A 50 3.73 -0.42 22.27
C ARG A 50 4.46 0.90 21.96
N ARG A 51 4.66 1.22 20.70
CA ARG A 51 5.44 2.38 20.24
C ARG A 51 4.55 3.53 19.74
N CYS A 52 3.39 3.19 19.19
CA CYS A 52 2.40 4.15 18.71
C CYS A 52 1.04 3.81 19.31
N ARG A 53 0.24 4.84 19.60
CA ARG A 53 -1.18 4.64 19.84
C ARG A 53 -1.84 4.20 18.54
N VAL A 54 -2.48 3.04 18.57
CA VAL A 54 -3.25 2.51 17.44
C VAL A 54 -4.74 2.75 17.73
N ALA A 55 -5.40 3.48 16.85
CA ALA A 55 -6.84 3.65 16.85
C ALA A 55 -7.42 3.04 15.58
N GLU A 56 -8.66 2.60 15.66
CA GLU A 56 -9.40 2.06 14.51
C GLU A 56 -10.70 2.79 14.35
N ARG A 57 -11.09 3.07 13.12
CA ARG A 57 -12.41 3.55 12.74
C ARG A 57 -12.85 2.88 11.44
N ARG A 58 -14.11 3.05 11.08
CA ARG A 58 -14.65 2.57 9.82
C ARG A 58 -14.88 3.71 8.85
N ILE A 59 -14.63 3.41 7.57
CA ILE A 59 -15.02 4.23 6.42
C ILE A 59 -15.93 3.33 5.58
N GLY A 60 -17.23 3.58 5.62
CA GLY A 60 -18.22 2.60 5.19
C GLY A 60 -18.08 1.29 5.97
N ALA A 61 -17.98 0.17 5.29
CA ALA A 61 -17.78 -1.15 5.91
C ALA A 61 -16.31 -1.45 6.25
N GLN A 62 -15.36 -0.66 5.76
CA GLN A 62 -13.94 -0.98 5.79
C GLN A 62 -13.24 -0.35 7.00
N ARG A 63 -12.19 -1.03 7.46
CA ARG A 63 -11.36 -0.59 8.58
C ARG A 63 -10.33 0.44 8.11
N CYS A 64 -10.13 1.49 8.87
CA CYS A 64 -9.02 2.41 8.72
C CYS A 64 -8.30 2.54 10.07
N LEU A 65 -7.04 2.19 10.10
CA LEU A 65 -6.21 2.29 11.29
C LEU A 65 -5.47 3.62 11.32
N THR A 66 -5.25 4.15 12.50
CA THR A 66 -4.49 5.38 12.70
C THR A 66 -3.36 5.10 13.69
N LEU A 67 -2.13 5.38 13.27
CA LEU A 67 -0.94 5.29 14.10
C LEU A 67 -0.56 6.71 14.55
N THR A 68 -0.57 6.97 15.85
CA THR A 68 -0.13 8.24 16.42
C THR A 68 1.11 7.99 17.27
N PRO A 69 2.26 8.61 16.95
CA PRO A 69 3.47 8.45 17.78
C PRO A 69 3.25 9.10 19.17
N PRO A 70 4.05 8.74 20.18
CA PRO A 70 3.94 9.32 21.52
C PRO A 70 4.07 10.84 21.54
N THR A 71 4.86 11.38 20.62
CA THR A 71 5.03 12.83 20.44
C THR A 71 4.80 13.18 18.97
N VAL A 72 3.73 13.90 18.71
CA VAL A 72 3.46 14.48 17.39
C VAL A 72 4.28 15.76 17.26
N ARG A 73 5.23 15.78 16.33
CA ARG A 73 6.12 16.92 16.06
C ARG A 73 5.82 17.61 14.73
N HIS A 74 5.07 16.95 13.86
CA HIS A 74 4.75 17.47 12.55
C HIS A 74 3.24 17.36 12.29
N PRO A 75 2.58 18.41 11.79
CA PRO A 75 1.12 18.43 11.59
C PRO A 75 0.63 17.54 10.43
N ALA A 76 1.55 16.95 9.65
CA ALA A 76 1.20 16.13 8.52
C ALA A 76 0.29 14.94 8.91
N GLN A 77 -0.70 14.71 8.07
CA GLN A 77 -1.59 13.56 8.09
C GLN A 77 -1.19 12.66 6.91
N LEU A 78 -0.40 11.64 7.19
CA LEU A 78 0.10 10.73 6.18
C LEU A 78 -0.90 9.60 5.95
N THR A 79 -1.49 9.50 4.77
CA THR A 79 -2.26 8.34 4.36
C THR A 79 -1.38 7.39 3.58
N TYR A 80 -1.31 6.14 4.02
CA TYR A 80 -0.54 5.10 3.33
C TYR A 80 -1.43 4.06 2.71
N VAL A 81 -1.41 3.96 1.39
CA VAL A 81 -2.12 2.95 0.61
C VAL A 81 -1.13 1.83 0.28
N HIS A 82 -1.32 0.66 0.90
CA HIS A 82 -0.36 -0.45 0.77
C HIS A 82 -0.42 -1.13 -0.61
N GLY A 83 0.73 -1.63 -1.05
CA GLY A 83 0.84 -2.48 -2.22
C GLY A 83 0.34 -3.91 -2.00
N GLY A 84 0.53 -4.74 -3.00
CA GLY A 84 0.14 -6.15 -2.97
C GLY A 84 -0.70 -6.60 -4.16
N GLY A 85 -0.53 -5.93 -5.32
CA GLY A 85 -1.19 -6.30 -6.58
C GLY A 85 -2.72 -6.25 -6.51
N HIS A 86 -3.29 -5.41 -5.64
CA HIS A 86 -4.72 -5.31 -5.33
C HIS A 86 -5.35 -6.61 -4.75
N VAL A 87 -4.55 -7.63 -4.48
CA VAL A 87 -5.01 -8.96 -3.99
C VAL A 87 -4.43 -9.33 -2.63
N ALA A 88 -3.25 -8.83 -2.26
CA ALA A 88 -2.62 -9.14 -0.98
C ALA A 88 -2.91 -8.05 0.06
N GLN A 89 -3.08 -8.49 1.31
CA GLN A 89 -3.24 -7.59 2.46
C GLN A 89 -1.92 -6.92 2.86
N ILE A 90 -2.04 -5.88 3.68
CA ILE A 90 -0.91 -5.23 4.31
C ILE A 90 0.00 -6.24 5.02
N SER A 91 1.30 -6.10 4.86
CA SER A 91 2.32 -7.04 5.36
C SER A 91 3.01 -6.53 6.63
N PRO A 92 3.72 -7.40 7.38
CA PRO A 92 4.57 -6.98 8.50
C PRO A 92 5.65 -5.95 8.11
N TYR A 93 6.12 -5.97 6.86
CA TYR A 93 7.10 -4.99 6.35
C TYR A 93 6.48 -3.59 6.23
N HIS A 94 5.23 -3.49 5.75
CA HIS A 94 4.49 -2.23 5.73
C HIS A 94 4.31 -1.69 7.16
N TRP A 95 3.87 -2.51 8.11
CA TRP A 95 3.72 -2.08 9.50
C TRP A 95 5.02 -1.58 10.11
N ARG A 96 6.15 -2.21 9.78
CA ARG A 96 7.47 -1.76 10.23
C ARG A 96 7.82 -0.39 9.65
N LEU A 97 7.63 -0.21 8.33
CA LEU A 97 7.84 1.07 7.65
C LEU A 97 6.99 2.18 8.27
N LEU A 98 5.69 1.92 8.44
CA LEU A 98 4.73 2.90 8.94
C LEU A 98 5.02 3.32 10.38
N GLY A 99 5.43 2.38 11.22
CA GLY A 99 5.88 2.68 12.58
C GLY A 99 7.14 3.54 12.59
N GLN A 100 8.10 3.24 11.72
CA GLN A 100 9.32 4.05 11.58
C GLN A 100 9.00 5.46 11.07
N LEU A 101 8.12 5.59 10.07
CA LEU A 101 7.67 6.90 9.56
C LEU A 101 6.98 7.72 10.64
N ALA A 102 6.01 7.13 11.34
CA ALA A 102 5.29 7.82 12.43
C ALA A 102 6.25 8.36 13.47
N GLU A 103 7.22 7.57 13.91
CA GLU A 103 8.18 7.97 14.94
C GLU A 103 9.24 8.97 14.43
N THR A 104 9.84 8.70 13.26
CA THR A 104 10.94 9.52 12.73
C THR A 104 10.46 10.89 12.30
N VAL A 105 9.35 10.95 11.57
CA VAL A 105 8.73 12.21 11.14
C VAL A 105 7.98 12.85 12.31
N GLY A 106 7.40 12.05 13.19
CA GLY A 106 6.55 12.52 14.29
C GLY A 106 5.17 12.99 13.78
N CYS A 107 4.60 12.27 12.82
CA CYS A 107 3.30 12.59 12.24
C CYS A 107 2.28 11.46 12.45
N THR A 108 1.01 11.78 12.28
CA THR A 108 -0.06 10.78 12.29
C THR A 108 -0.10 10.03 10.96
N VAL A 109 -0.23 8.69 11.01
CA VAL A 109 -0.31 7.84 9.82
C VAL A 109 -1.67 7.13 9.77
N HIS A 110 -2.40 7.30 8.67
CA HIS A 110 -3.67 6.67 8.39
C HIS A 110 -3.46 5.50 7.42
N VAL A 111 -4.01 4.35 7.77
CA VAL A 111 -3.82 3.09 7.05
C VAL A 111 -5.16 2.51 6.67
N PRO A 112 -5.72 2.87 5.49
CA PRO A 112 -6.94 2.27 5.00
C PRO A 112 -6.69 0.82 4.61
N LEU A 113 -7.47 -0.11 5.19
CA LEU A 113 -7.52 -1.51 4.77
C LEU A 113 -8.58 -1.62 3.67
N TYR A 114 -8.22 -1.17 2.48
CA TYR A 114 -9.14 -1.06 1.36
C TYR A 114 -9.56 -2.42 0.81
N PRO A 115 -10.77 -2.53 0.21
CA PRO A 115 -11.28 -3.77 -0.38
C PRO A 115 -10.37 -4.28 -1.48
N LEU A 116 -10.10 -5.60 -1.46
CA LEU A 116 -9.18 -6.26 -2.37
C LEU A 116 -9.91 -7.23 -3.32
N ALA A 117 -9.34 -7.45 -4.49
CA ALA A 117 -9.73 -8.50 -5.39
C ALA A 117 -9.33 -9.88 -4.82
N PRO A 118 -10.00 -10.98 -5.19
CA PRO A 118 -11.15 -11.05 -6.11
C PRO A 118 -12.50 -10.76 -5.44
N GLU A 119 -12.57 -10.58 -4.10
CA GLU A 119 -13.83 -10.43 -3.37
C GLU A 119 -14.53 -9.10 -3.70
N HIS A 120 -13.72 -8.09 -4.05
CA HIS A 120 -14.22 -6.76 -4.42
C HIS A 120 -13.57 -6.28 -5.71
N ALA A 121 -14.36 -5.59 -6.53
CA ALA A 121 -13.87 -4.86 -7.68
C ALA A 121 -13.41 -3.43 -7.27
N HIS A 122 -12.66 -2.78 -8.14
CA HIS A 122 -12.09 -1.45 -7.90
C HIS A 122 -13.08 -0.37 -7.41
N PRO A 123 -14.38 -0.35 -7.78
CA PRO A 123 -15.29 0.69 -7.28
C PRO A 123 -15.42 0.70 -5.75
N ALA A 124 -15.30 -0.47 -5.09
CA ALA A 124 -15.37 -0.54 -3.63
C ALA A 124 -14.13 0.10 -2.97
N ALA A 125 -12.93 -0.12 -3.52
CA ALA A 125 -11.70 0.52 -3.06
C ALA A 125 -11.77 2.04 -3.30
N PHE A 126 -12.24 2.46 -4.47
CA PHE A 126 -12.40 3.89 -4.79
C PHE A 126 -13.40 4.56 -3.85
N ALA A 127 -14.54 3.95 -3.56
CA ALA A 127 -15.52 4.52 -2.65
C ALA A 127 -14.94 4.81 -1.26
N MET A 128 -14.16 3.86 -0.70
CA MET A 128 -13.49 4.05 0.57
C MET A 128 -12.42 5.15 0.52
N LEU A 129 -11.55 5.11 -0.49
CA LEU A 129 -10.41 6.01 -0.57
C LEU A 129 -10.81 7.43 -0.97
N ASP A 130 -11.80 7.59 -1.84
CA ASP A 130 -12.40 8.90 -2.18
C ASP A 130 -13.03 9.55 -0.91
N ALA A 131 -13.75 8.77 -0.10
CA ALA A 131 -14.33 9.25 1.15
C ALA A 131 -13.25 9.65 2.16
N LEU A 132 -12.21 8.84 2.31
CA LEU A 132 -11.08 9.14 3.18
C LEU A 132 -10.36 10.43 2.76
N TYR A 133 -10.12 10.60 1.44
CA TYR A 133 -9.47 11.79 0.90
C TYR A 133 -10.27 13.06 1.24
N ALA A 134 -11.57 13.04 0.91
CA ALA A 134 -12.45 14.19 1.16
C ALA A 134 -12.52 14.54 2.64
N GLU A 135 -12.63 13.54 3.50
CA GLU A 135 -12.67 13.71 4.96
C GLU A 135 -11.37 14.33 5.49
N GLN A 136 -10.21 13.81 5.07
CA GLN A 136 -8.92 14.32 5.53
C GLN A 136 -8.67 15.76 5.10
N VAL A 137 -8.98 16.09 3.86
CA VAL A 137 -8.86 17.47 3.37
C VAL A 137 -9.79 18.41 4.12
N ALA A 138 -11.04 17.99 4.40
CA ALA A 138 -11.98 18.79 5.15
C ALA A 138 -11.60 18.99 6.62
N GLN A 139 -11.00 17.98 7.26
CA GLN A 139 -10.65 18.02 8.68
C GLN A 139 -9.31 18.72 8.95
N HIS A 140 -8.34 18.58 8.06
CA HIS A 140 -6.95 18.96 8.33
C HIS A 140 -6.41 20.04 7.39
N GLY A 141 -7.12 20.32 6.28
CA GLY A 141 -6.58 21.12 5.18
C GLY A 141 -5.66 20.30 4.26
N ALA A 142 -5.71 20.59 2.97
CA ALA A 142 -4.92 19.88 1.96
C ALA A 142 -3.41 20.06 2.18
N GLU A 143 -3.00 21.20 2.73
CA GLU A 143 -1.62 21.57 3.05
C GLU A 143 -0.98 20.68 4.14
N HIS A 144 -1.81 19.97 4.91
CA HIS A 144 -1.34 19.00 5.91
C HIS A 144 -1.49 17.55 5.47
N CYS A 145 -2.19 17.29 4.36
CA CYS A 145 -2.42 15.95 3.86
C CYS A 145 -1.27 15.48 2.96
N VAL A 146 -0.74 14.30 3.25
CA VAL A 146 0.27 13.61 2.44
C VAL A 146 -0.27 12.22 2.10
N TRP A 147 -0.29 11.88 0.83
CA TRP A 147 -0.67 10.54 0.39
C TRP A 147 0.57 9.79 -0.10
N MET A 148 0.71 8.55 0.34
CA MET A 148 1.85 7.71 0.02
C MET A 148 1.38 6.29 -0.29
N GLY A 149 2.05 5.61 -1.20
CA GLY A 149 1.76 4.22 -1.49
C GLY A 149 2.88 3.54 -2.26
N ASP A 150 2.92 2.22 -2.18
CA ASP A 150 3.86 1.39 -2.91
C ASP A 150 3.16 0.51 -3.94
N SER A 151 3.81 0.19 -5.05
CA SER A 151 3.32 -0.74 -6.07
C SER A 151 1.86 -0.43 -6.49
N SER A 152 0.95 -1.39 -6.39
CA SER A 152 -0.49 -1.19 -6.67
C SER A 152 -1.14 -0.12 -5.77
N GLY A 153 -0.68 0.02 -4.53
CA GLY A 153 -1.14 1.08 -3.63
C GLY A 153 -0.68 2.46 -4.05
N GLY A 154 0.52 2.56 -4.64
CA GLY A 154 1.01 3.80 -5.27
C GLY A 154 0.16 4.21 -6.47
N GLY A 155 -0.22 3.25 -7.32
CA GLY A 155 -1.16 3.48 -8.42
C GLY A 155 -2.52 3.98 -7.92
N LEU A 156 -3.07 3.35 -6.88
CA LEU A 156 -4.32 3.81 -6.25
C LEU A 156 -4.20 5.22 -5.68
N ALA A 157 -3.13 5.52 -4.94
CA ALA A 157 -2.93 6.84 -4.36
C ALA A 157 -2.93 7.94 -5.43
N LEU A 158 -2.26 7.70 -6.57
CA LEU A 158 -2.26 8.60 -7.70
C LEU A 158 -3.67 8.79 -8.29
N VAL A 159 -4.36 7.68 -8.58
CA VAL A 159 -5.70 7.74 -9.18
C VAL A 159 -6.68 8.46 -8.26
N ILE A 160 -6.64 8.22 -6.96
CA ILE A 160 -7.53 8.89 -5.99
C ILE A 160 -7.23 10.40 -5.95
N ALA A 161 -5.96 10.80 -5.95
CA ALA A 161 -5.59 12.21 -5.98
C ALA A 161 -6.11 12.89 -7.28
N GLN A 162 -5.94 12.25 -8.44
CA GLN A 162 -6.47 12.76 -9.71
C GLN A 162 -8.01 12.87 -9.68
N ARG A 163 -8.71 11.85 -9.16
CA ARG A 163 -10.17 11.84 -9.04
C ARG A 163 -10.68 12.93 -8.11
N ALA A 164 -9.97 13.18 -7.02
CA ALA A 164 -10.31 14.24 -6.06
C ALA A 164 -10.23 15.61 -6.72
N VAL A 165 -9.13 15.92 -7.41
CA VAL A 165 -8.95 17.17 -8.14
C VAL A 165 -9.99 17.32 -9.26
N ALA A 166 -10.29 16.26 -10.01
CA ALA A 166 -11.32 16.27 -11.06
C ALA A 166 -12.73 16.54 -10.51
N ARG A 167 -12.96 16.29 -9.21
CA ARG A 167 -14.22 16.61 -8.49
C ARG A 167 -14.18 17.96 -7.77
N GLY A 168 -13.15 18.76 -7.99
CA GLY A 168 -12.99 20.10 -7.41
C GLY A 168 -12.48 20.11 -5.97
N LEU A 169 -11.97 18.99 -5.45
CA LEU A 169 -11.31 18.97 -4.15
C LEU A 169 -9.87 19.53 -4.29
N PRO A 170 -9.32 20.19 -3.26
CA PRO A 170 -7.93 20.61 -3.26
C PRO A 170 -6.98 19.43 -3.40
N ALA A 171 -5.87 19.61 -4.11
CA ALA A 171 -4.79 18.66 -4.15
C ALA A 171 -4.10 18.57 -2.78
N VAL A 172 -3.78 17.33 -2.35
CA VAL A 172 -2.94 17.12 -1.15
C VAL A 172 -1.55 17.73 -1.35
N ARG A 173 -0.90 18.07 -0.24
CA ARG A 173 0.42 18.72 -0.26
C ARG A 173 1.47 17.92 -1.01
N ASP A 174 1.56 16.64 -0.71
CA ASP A 174 2.54 15.76 -1.34
C ASP A 174 1.91 14.39 -1.68
N LEU A 175 2.34 13.85 -2.81
CA LEU A 175 2.03 12.49 -3.24
C LEU A 175 3.35 11.72 -3.40
N ILE A 176 3.57 10.71 -2.56
CA ILE A 176 4.82 9.93 -2.52
C ILE A 176 4.54 8.54 -3.07
N LEU A 177 5.13 8.21 -4.21
CA LEU A 177 4.92 6.96 -4.91
C LEU A 177 6.19 6.12 -4.89
N ILE A 178 6.11 4.93 -4.31
CA ILE A 178 7.24 3.98 -4.24
C ILE A 178 7.00 2.88 -5.28
N SER A 179 7.78 2.89 -6.37
CA SER A 179 7.66 1.92 -7.46
C SER A 179 6.20 1.64 -7.85
N PRO A 180 5.41 2.66 -8.18
CA PRO A 180 3.97 2.53 -8.36
C PRO A 180 3.66 1.69 -9.60
N TRP A 181 2.63 0.83 -9.49
CA TRP A 181 2.08 0.15 -10.66
C TRP A 181 1.08 1.07 -11.35
N LEU A 182 1.49 1.68 -12.46
CA LEU A 182 0.72 2.72 -13.18
C LEU A 182 0.03 2.20 -14.43
N ASP A 183 0.58 1.19 -15.09
CA ASP A 183 -0.01 0.56 -16.25
C ASP A 183 -0.57 -0.82 -15.92
N LEU A 184 -1.86 -0.86 -15.57
CA LEU A 184 -2.56 -2.12 -15.26
C LEU A 184 -2.80 -3.00 -16.49
N ALA A 185 -2.71 -2.43 -17.71
CA ALA A 185 -2.86 -3.17 -18.96
C ALA A 185 -1.56 -3.87 -19.36
N LEU A 186 -0.43 -3.53 -18.70
CA LEU A 186 0.91 -4.05 -19.02
C LEU A 186 1.23 -3.85 -20.50
N SER A 187 0.94 -2.65 -21.01
CA SER A 187 0.97 -2.33 -22.45
C SER A 187 2.36 -1.97 -22.97
N ASP A 188 3.35 -1.82 -22.07
CA ASP A 188 4.72 -1.51 -22.45
C ASP A 188 5.34 -2.68 -23.26
N PRO A 189 5.77 -2.45 -24.51
CA PRO A 189 6.32 -3.48 -25.38
C PRO A 189 7.65 -4.09 -24.87
N GLU A 190 8.35 -3.43 -23.95
CA GLU A 190 9.58 -3.94 -23.34
C GLU A 190 9.35 -4.98 -22.24
N LEU A 191 8.14 -5.04 -21.66
CA LEU A 191 7.84 -5.95 -20.56
C LEU A 191 8.14 -7.43 -20.86
N PRO A 192 7.80 -7.99 -22.04
CA PRO A 192 8.14 -9.37 -22.35
C PRO A 192 9.64 -9.67 -22.37
N HIS A 193 10.47 -8.66 -22.65
CA HIS A 193 11.93 -8.78 -22.66
C HIS A 193 12.52 -8.68 -21.24
N LEU A 194 11.89 -7.89 -20.36
CA LEU A 194 12.36 -7.66 -19.00
C LEU A 194 11.85 -8.72 -18.01
N ALA A 195 10.66 -9.27 -18.25
CA ALA A 195 10.00 -10.21 -17.34
C ALA A 195 10.84 -11.46 -16.99
N PRO A 196 11.66 -12.07 -17.88
CA PRO A 196 12.49 -13.19 -17.51
C PRO A 196 13.51 -12.91 -16.40
N ASP A 197 13.96 -11.68 -16.27
CA ASP A 197 14.95 -11.26 -15.29
C ASP A 197 14.34 -10.86 -13.94
N ASP A 198 13.01 -10.65 -13.88
CA ASP A 198 12.33 -10.31 -12.64
C ASP A 198 12.29 -11.52 -11.68
N PRO A 199 12.89 -11.41 -10.47
CA PRO A 199 12.92 -12.51 -9.51
C PRO A 199 11.61 -12.72 -8.77
N TRP A 200 10.60 -11.84 -8.97
CA TRP A 200 9.39 -11.80 -8.17
C TRP A 200 8.09 -11.92 -8.98
N LEU A 201 7.97 -11.16 -10.07
CA LEU A 201 6.76 -11.07 -10.88
C LEU A 201 6.88 -11.90 -12.16
N ASP A 202 5.73 -12.28 -12.72
CA ASP A 202 5.61 -12.85 -14.05
C ASP A 202 4.33 -12.37 -14.73
N LEU A 203 4.41 -12.07 -16.02
CA LEU A 203 3.32 -11.45 -16.78
C LEU A 203 2.03 -12.27 -16.84
N PRO A 204 2.08 -13.62 -17.03
CA PRO A 204 0.84 -14.40 -17.19
C PRO A 204 -0.10 -14.36 -16.00
N GLY A 205 0.38 -14.03 -14.81
CA GLY A 205 -0.41 -13.97 -13.59
C GLY A 205 -0.81 -12.55 -13.17
N MET A 206 -0.31 -11.55 -13.88
CA MET A 206 -0.62 -10.15 -13.62
C MET A 206 -1.72 -9.67 -14.53
#